data_6f513c4a2b52b6fad89e0b9894c6f320
#
_entry.id   6f513c4a2b52b6fad89e0b9894c6f320
#
_cell.length_a   1.000
_cell.length_b   1.000
_cell.length_c   1.000
_cell.angle_alpha   90.00
_cell.angle_beta   90.00
_cell.angle_gamma   90.00
#
_symmetry.space_group_name_H-M   'P 1'
#
loop_
_entity.id
_entity.type
_entity.pdbx_description
1 polymer ?
#
loop_
_entity_poly.entity_id
_entity_poly.type
_entity_poly.pdbx_seq_one_letter_code
_entity_poly.pdbx_strand_id
1 'polypeptide(L)'
;RDSFLARWISQRAARKTGIEIHPGATIGKGLFIDHGSGVIIGETAIIGDNVTLYQGVTLGGNGKETGKRHPTLKDNVMVSAGAKIIGSFTIGENSKIGAGSVVIEEVPPNCTVVGVPGHIVKQNDVRIPRKSMDHIHLPDPIFEDIKVLQQENTELTNRVLELEGELRQMRKKERTEQK
;
A
#
# COMPACT_ATOMS: atom_id res chain seq x y z
N ARG A 1 -1.86 -11.52 34.50
CA ARG A 1 -0.84 -11.26 35.54
C ARG A 1 0.53 -10.91 34.95
N ASP A 2 0.87 -11.42 33.78
CA ASP A 2 2.19 -11.24 33.18
C ASP A 2 2.28 -10.02 32.26
N SER A 3 1.17 -9.33 32.03
CA SER A 3 1.10 -8.21 31.07
C SER A 3 1.96 -6.99 31.47
N PHE A 4 2.04 -6.67 32.76
CA PHE A 4 2.86 -5.54 33.22
C PHE A 4 4.36 -5.78 33.02
N LEU A 5 4.84 -6.96 33.43
CA LEU A 5 6.26 -7.31 33.29
C LEU A 5 6.65 -7.43 31.82
N ALA A 6 5.83 -8.06 31.00
CA ALA A 6 6.05 -8.17 29.56
C ALA A 6 6.11 -6.79 28.89
N ARG A 7 5.19 -5.89 29.26
CA ARG A 7 5.18 -4.50 28.76
C ARG A 7 6.42 -3.72 29.23
N TRP A 8 6.80 -3.87 30.48
CA TRP A 8 8.00 -3.22 31.02
C TRP A 8 9.27 -3.67 30.30
N ILE A 9 9.44 -4.99 30.06
CA ILE A 9 10.57 -5.55 29.29
C ILE A 9 10.57 -5.00 27.87
N SER A 10 9.42 -5.01 27.19
CA SER A 10 9.27 -4.48 25.82
C SER A 10 9.68 -3.00 25.75
N GLN A 11 9.19 -2.17 26.67
CA GLN A 11 9.54 -0.74 26.70
C GLN A 11 11.01 -0.49 27.02
N ARG A 12 11.60 -1.31 27.90
CA ARG A 12 13.04 -1.22 28.20
C ARG A 12 13.88 -1.62 26.98
N ALA A 13 13.49 -2.68 26.27
CA ALA A 13 14.14 -3.11 25.04
C ALA A 13 14.03 -2.03 23.96
N ALA A 14 12.85 -1.44 23.75
CA ALA A 14 12.63 -0.37 22.78
C ALA A 14 13.53 0.85 23.04
N ARG A 15 13.66 1.29 24.29
CA ARG A 15 14.57 2.40 24.67
C ARG A 15 16.04 2.10 24.39
N LYS A 16 16.46 0.82 24.51
CA LYS A 16 17.86 0.41 24.31
C LYS A 16 18.21 0.16 22.85
N THR A 17 17.26 -0.35 22.08
CA THR A 17 17.51 -0.84 20.70
C THR A 17 16.87 0.04 19.62
N GLY A 18 15.90 0.86 19.97
CA GLY A 18 15.06 1.57 18.99
C GLY A 18 14.05 0.66 18.28
N ILE A 19 13.87 -0.59 18.75
CA ILE A 19 12.93 -1.56 18.19
C ILE A 19 11.76 -1.75 19.15
N GLU A 20 10.55 -1.42 18.72
CA GLU A 20 9.35 -1.62 19.52
C GLU A 20 8.62 -2.90 19.08
N ILE A 21 8.53 -3.88 19.98
CA ILE A 21 7.76 -5.10 19.78
C ILE A 21 6.71 -5.17 20.86
N HIS A 22 5.43 -5.15 20.46
CA HIS A 22 4.35 -5.29 21.43
C HIS A 22 4.32 -6.71 22.02
N PRO A 23 4.15 -6.89 23.33
CA PRO A 23 4.17 -8.22 23.96
C PRO A 23 3.09 -9.19 23.47
N GLY A 24 2.03 -8.68 22.88
CA GLY A 24 0.95 -9.47 22.27
C GLY A 24 1.25 -9.99 20.86
N ALA A 25 2.33 -9.54 20.24
CA ALA A 25 2.70 -10.02 18.90
C ALA A 25 3.08 -11.50 18.92
N THR A 26 2.64 -12.24 17.91
CA THR A 26 3.03 -13.64 17.71
C THR A 26 4.16 -13.71 16.71
N ILE A 27 5.29 -14.30 17.08
CA ILE A 27 6.49 -14.33 16.26
C ILE A 27 6.97 -15.77 16.13
N GLY A 28 7.13 -16.23 14.89
CA GLY A 28 7.68 -17.53 14.53
C GLY A 28 9.19 -17.62 14.74
N LYS A 29 9.80 -18.66 14.19
CA LYS A 29 11.22 -18.93 14.32
C LYS A 29 12.03 -18.16 13.28
N GLY A 30 13.27 -17.78 13.63
CA GLY A 30 14.21 -17.20 12.67
C GLY A 30 13.86 -15.78 12.21
N LEU A 31 13.06 -15.02 12.98
CA LEU A 31 12.89 -13.59 12.72
C LEU A 31 14.27 -12.90 12.77
N PHE A 32 14.64 -12.24 11.67
CA PHE A 32 15.84 -11.45 11.57
C PHE A 32 15.50 -9.96 11.38
N ILE A 33 16.02 -9.11 12.25
CA ILE A 33 15.85 -7.65 12.17
C ILE A 33 17.22 -7.03 11.92
N ASP A 34 17.41 -6.49 10.72
CA ASP A 34 18.65 -5.84 10.31
C ASP A 34 18.55 -4.32 10.48
N HIS A 35 19.59 -3.70 11.05
CA HIS A 35 19.64 -2.26 11.35
C HIS A 35 18.46 -1.71 12.17
N GLY A 36 17.75 -2.48 12.87
CA GLY A 36 16.44 -2.40 13.53
C GLY A 36 15.88 -1.06 14.02
N SER A 37 16.62 0.05 13.98
CA SER A 37 16.14 1.34 14.48
C SER A 37 14.80 1.75 13.86
N GLY A 38 13.80 2.08 14.70
CA GLY A 38 12.48 2.51 14.27
C GLY A 38 11.58 1.37 13.77
N VAL A 39 11.94 0.10 13.97
CA VAL A 39 11.03 -1.02 13.72
C VAL A 39 9.92 -1.01 14.76
N ILE A 40 8.66 -1.11 14.30
CA ILE A 40 7.47 -1.17 15.16
C ILE A 40 6.64 -2.40 14.79
N ILE A 41 6.42 -3.29 15.75
CA ILE A 41 5.60 -4.48 15.61
C ILE A 41 4.40 -4.37 16.56
N GLY A 42 3.21 -4.19 15.99
CA GLY A 42 1.97 -3.95 16.74
C GLY A 42 1.42 -5.19 17.45
N GLU A 43 0.47 -4.97 18.36
CA GLU A 43 -0.07 -5.94 19.32
C GLU A 43 -0.55 -7.25 18.70
N THR A 44 -1.33 -7.18 17.64
CA THR A 44 -1.93 -8.35 17.00
C THR A 44 -1.23 -8.77 15.71
N ALA A 45 0.02 -8.30 15.50
CA ALA A 45 0.84 -8.76 14.40
C ALA A 45 1.17 -10.25 14.56
N ILE A 46 1.14 -10.96 13.44
CA ILE A 46 1.56 -12.37 13.36
C ILE A 46 2.69 -12.43 12.35
N ILE A 47 3.81 -12.98 12.75
CA ILE A 47 5.02 -13.12 11.93
C ILE A 47 5.36 -14.60 11.85
N GLY A 48 5.43 -15.12 10.65
CA GLY A 48 5.81 -16.51 10.36
C GLY A 48 7.31 -16.78 10.55
N ASP A 49 7.76 -17.88 10.02
CA ASP A 49 9.15 -18.32 10.16
C ASP A 49 10.07 -17.63 9.12
N ASN A 50 11.34 -17.42 9.49
CA ASN A 50 12.40 -16.87 8.64
C ASN A 50 12.06 -15.51 7.98
N VAL A 51 11.30 -14.68 8.67
CA VAL A 51 10.97 -13.32 8.20
C VAL A 51 12.14 -12.38 8.43
N THR A 52 12.40 -11.50 7.46
CA THR A 52 13.42 -10.45 7.56
C THR A 52 12.77 -9.07 7.56
N LEU A 53 13.10 -8.24 8.54
CA LEU A 53 12.67 -6.85 8.64
C LEU A 53 13.87 -5.93 8.68
N TYR A 54 13.79 -4.82 7.97
CA TYR A 54 14.81 -3.76 8.01
C TYR A 54 14.36 -2.57 8.86
N GLN A 55 15.28 -1.63 9.08
CA GLN A 55 15.04 -0.42 9.87
C GLN A 55 13.78 0.35 9.40
N GLY A 56 13.09 0.95 10.35
CA GLY A 56 11.94 1.80 10.11
C GLY A 56 10.69 1.08 9.60
N VAL A 57 10.68 -0.26 9.53
CA VAL A 57 9.50 -1.04 9.18
C VAL A 57 8.42 -0.86 10.25
N THR A 58 7.16 -0.70 9.81
CA THR A 58 6.01 -0.64 10.70
C THR A 58 4.99 -1.71 10.33
N LEU A 59 4.67 -2.58 11.26
CA LEU A 59 3.53 -3.50 11.19
C LEU A 59 2.39 -2.90 12.04
N GLY A 60 1.61 -2.01 11.42
CA GLY A 60 0.63 -1.14 12.08
C GLY A 60 -0.82 -1.59 11.90
N GLY A 61 -1.68 -1.12 12.78
CA GLY A 61 -3.14 -1.28 12.68
C GLY A 61 -3.81 -0.06 12.06
N ASN A 62 -5.01 -0.24 11.52
CA ASN A 62 -5.79 0.85 10.91
C ASN A 62 -6.53 1.73 11.94
N GLY A 63 -6.42 1.45 13.23
CA GLY A 63 -7.00 2.25 14.32
C GLY A 63 -8.53 2.19 14.45
N LYS A 64 -9.24 1.56 13.51
CA LYS A 64 -10.72 1.47 13.48
C LYS A 64 -11.24 0.12 13.98
N GLU A 65 -10.42 -0.91 13.90
CA GLU A 65 -10.81 -2.29 14.24
C GLU A 65 -10.44 -2.66 15.68
N THR A 66 -11.31 -3.39 16.33
CA THR A 66 -11.03 -4.06 17.60
C THR A 66 -10.60 -5.50 17.32
N GLY A 67 -9.71 -6.06 18.15
CA GLY A 67 -9.18 -7.40 17.94
C GLY A 67 -8.01 -7.42 16.95
N LYS A 68 -8.05 -8.30 15.93
CA LYS A 68 -7.01 -8.44 14.92
C LYS A 68 -7.02 -7.22 14.01
N ARG A 69 -6.02 -6.33 14.15
CA ARG A 69 -5.89 -5.06 13.42
C ARG A 69 -4.51 -4.83 12.81
N HIS A 70 -3.55 -5.69 13.10
CA HIS A 70 -2.19 -5.63 12.56
C HIS A 70 -1.97 -6.75 11.53
N PRO A 71 -1.01 -6.61 10.63
CA PRO A 71 -0.81 -7.57 9.54
C PRO A 71 -0.33 -8.94 10.01
N THR A 72 -0.52 -9.92 9.12
CA THR A 72 0.08 -11.24 9.20
C THR A 72 1.13 -11.37 8.11
N LEU A 73 2.38 -11.62 8.48
CA LEU A 73 3.44 -11.99 7.54
C LEU A 73 3.57 -13.51 7.55
N LYS A 74 3.50 -14.13 6.39
CA LYS A 74 3.78 -15.57 6.22
C LYS A 74 5.29 -15.83 6.18
N ASP A 75 5.67 -17.09 6.01
CA ASP A 75 7.05 -17.52 6.06
C ASP A 75 7.92 -16.90 4.95
N ASN A 76 9.19 -16.68 5.24
CA ASN A 76 10.19 -16.16 4.30
C ASN A 76 9.85 -14.77 3.71
N VAL A 77 8.96 -14.01 4.33
CA VAL A 77 8.66 -12.65 3.90
C VAL A 77 9.83 -11.72 4.22
N MET A 78 10.17 -10.84 3.29
CA MET A 78 11.15 -9.78 3.49
C MET A 78 10.48 -8.41 3.39
N VAL A 79 10.66 -7.57 4.41
CA VAL A 79 10.15 -6.20 4.45
C VAL A 79 11.33 -5.23 4.52
N SER A 80 11.54 -4.50 3.43
CA SER A 80 12.69 -3.61 3.28
C SER A 80 12.54 -2.30 4.07
N ALA A 81 13.64 -1.56 4.14
CA ALA A 81 13.79 -0.36 4.95
C ALA A 81 12.64 0.66 4.78
N GLY A 82 12.10 1.13 5.90
CA GLY A 82 11.08 2.17 5.93
C GLY A 82 9.69 1.77 5.44
N ALA A 83 9.48 0.53 5.01
CA ALA A 83 8.17 0.08 4.53
C ALA A 83 7.14 0.06 5.67
N LYS A 84 5.89 0.38 5.33
CA LYS A 84 4.75 0.40 6.24
C LYS A 84 3.69 -0.59 5.77
N ILE A 85 3.27 -1.49 6.63
CA ILE A 85 2.19 -2.45 6.35
C ILE A 85 1.10 -2.17 7.37
N ILE A 86 -0.05 -1.66 6.91
CA ILE A 86 -1.07 -1.07 7.78
C ILE A 86 -2.42 -1.73 7.55
N GLY A 87 -2.86 -2.56 8.47
CA GLY A 87 -4.15 -3.27 8.41
C GLY A 87 -4.07 -4.73 8.86
N SER A 88 -5.19 -5.42 8.87
CA SER A 88 -5.33 -6.79 9.40
C SER A 88 -5.15 -7.90 8.33
N PHE A 89 -4.71 -7.56 7.14
CA PHE A 89 -4.54 -8.48 6.00
C PHE A 89 -3.23 -9.29 6.07
N THR A 90 -3.07 -10.18 5.10
CA THR A 90 -1.93 -11.12 5.02
C THR A 90 -0.96 -10.74 3.90
N ILE A 91 0.32 -10.80 4.21
CA ILE A 91 1.42 -10.84 3.22
C ILE A 91 1.78 -12.31 3.02
N GLY A 92 1.59 -12.80 1.81
CA GLY A 92 1.84 -14.20 1.43
C GLY A 92 3.30 -14.60 1.51
N GLU A 93 3.55 -15.88 1.64
CA GLU A 93 4.89 -16.48 1.77
C GLU A 93 5.84 -16.08 0.63
N ASN A 94 7.14 -16.01 0.93
CA ASN A 94 8.21 -15.66 -0.02
C ASN A 94 8.05 -14.27 -0.67
N SER A 95 7.11 -13.44 -0.21
CA SER A 95 6.89 -12.12 -0.78
C SER A 95 7.91 -11.10 -0.26
N LYS A 96 8.17 -10.08 -1.08
CA LYS A 96 9.14 -9.02 -0.80
C LYS A 96 8.45 -7.66 -0.88
N ILE A 97 8.59 -6.87 0.17
CA ILE A 97 8.08 -5.50 0.21
C ILE A 97 9.27 -4.55 0.04
N GLY A 98 9.22 -3.74 -1.01
CA GLY A 98 10.28 -2.80 -1.36
C GLY A 98 10.43 -1.67 -0.33
N ALA A 99 11.62 -1.05 -0.32
CA ALA A 99 11.91 0.04 0.61
C ALA A 99 10.94 1.22 0.44
N GLY A 100 10.51 1.82 1.56
CA GLY A 100 9.60 2.95 1.58
C GLY A 100 8.16 2.67 1.12
N SER A 101 7.83 1.43 0.78
CA SER A 101 6.48 1.08 0.31
C SER A 101 5.43 1.18 1.43
N VAL A 102 4.22 1.56 1.06
CA VAL A 102 3.06 1.58 1.97
C VAL A 102 2.03 0.57 1.47
N VAL A 103 1.93 -0.55 2.17
CA VAL A 103 1.02 -1.66 1.82
C VAL A 103 -0.23 -1.56 2.69
N ILE A 104 -1.38 -1.51 2.05
CA ILE A 104 -2.70 -1.37 2.68
C ILE A 104 -3.69 -2.46 2.25
N GLU A 105 -3.22 -3.41 1.44
CA GLU A 105 -4.01 -4.51 0.87
C GLU A 105 -3.27 -5.83 1.00
N GLU A 106 -4.01 -6.93 0.85
CA GLU A 106 -3.48 -8.28 0.86
C GLU A 106 -2.48 -8.51 -0.28
N VAL A 107 -1.40 -9.23 0.02
CA VAL A 107 -0.37 -9.57 -0.96
C VAL A 107 -0.33 -11.10 -1.13
N PRO A 108 -0.57 -11.62 -2.35
CA PRO A 108 -0.43 -13.05 -2.64
C PRO A 108 0.99 -13.57 -2.42
N PRO A 109 1.18 -14.89 -2.30
CA PRO A 109 2.52 -15.48 -2.20
C PRO A 109 3.41 -15.17 -3.41
N ASN A 110 4.73 -15.20 -3.19
CA ASN A 110 5.77 -15.04 -4.21
C ASN A 110 5.68 -13.70 -4.99
N CYS A 111 5.20 -12.64 -4.33
CA CYS A 111 5.05 -11.33 -4.93
C CYS A 111 6.15 -10.35 -4.50
N THR A 112 6.45 -9.39 -5.37
CA THR A 112 7.22 -8.20 -5.01
C THR A 112 6.32 -6.98 -5.12
N VAL A 113 6.24 -6.21 -4.03
CA VAL A 113 5.40 -5.00 -3.92
C VAL A 113 6.29 -3.79 -3.75
N VAL A 114 6.02 -2.71 -4.48
CA VAL A 114 6.72 -1.42 -4.34
C VAL A 114 5.76 -0.25 -4.50
N GLY A 115 6.11 0.88 -3.89
CA GLY A 115 5.42 2.17 -4.08
C GLY A 115 4.50 2.58 -2.93
N VAL A 116 3.86 3.77 -3.11
CA VAL A 116 2.91 4.39 -2.17
C VAL A 116 1.72 4.89 -2.99
N PRO A 117 0.57 4.21 -2.92
CA PRO A 117 0.33 2.89 -2.32
C PRO A 117 1.15 1.77 -2.99
N GLY A 118 1.35 0.65 -2.27
CA GLY A 118 2.13 -0.47 -2.74
C GLY A 118 1.41 -1.25 -3.86
N HIS A 119 2.10 -1.50 -4.97
CA HIS A 119 1.59 -2.29 -6.09
C HIS A 119 2.47 -3.50 -6.36
N ILE A 120 1.85 -4.61 -6.76
CA ILE A 120 2.58 -5.81 -7.16
C ILE A 120 3.27 -5.55 -8.49
N VAL A 121 4.61 -5.63 -8.50
CA VAL A 121 5.43 -5.44 -9.71
C VAL A 121 6.00 -6.75 -10.25
N LYS A 122 5.97 -7.81 -9.44
CA LYS A 122 6.47 -9.14 -9.78
C LYS A 122 5.66 -10.20 -9.05
N GLN A 123 5.31 -11.28 -9.75
CA GLN A 123 4.64 -12.44 -9.16
C GLN A 123 5.26 -13.71 -9.75
N ASN A 124 5.59 -14.70 -8.91
CA ASN A 124 6.24 -15.95 -9.30
C ASN A 124 7.50 -15.74 -10.17
N ASP A 125 8.33 -14.75 -9.79
CA ASP A 125 9.52 -14.31 -10.54
C ASP A 125 9.26 -13.74 -11.95
N VAL A 126 8.02 -13.68 -12.40
CA VAL A 126 7.62 -13.05 -13.64
C VAL A 126 7.31 -11.57 -13.37
N ARG A 127 7.93 -10.66 -14.12
CA ARG A 127 7.57 -9.24 -14.06
C ARG A 127 6.15 -9.06 -14.59
N ILE A 128 5.31 -8.40 -13.81
CA ILE A 128 4.03 -7.91 -14.29
C ILE A 128 4.33 -6.67 -15.15
N PRO A 129 4.01 -6.66 -16.46
CA PRO A 129 4.32 -5.54 -17.32
C PRO A 129 3.62 -4.28 -16.78
N ARG A 130 4.39 -3.27 -16.43
CA ARG A 130 3.84 -1.92 -16.28
C ARG A 130 3.52 -1.40 -17.68
N LYS A 131 2.37 -0.79 -17.83
CA LYS A 131 1.92 -0.18 -19.11
C LYS A 131 2.79 0.99 -19.60
N SER A 132 3.80 1.41 -18.85
CA SER A 132 4.74 2.46 -19.23
C SER A 132 6.11 2.23 -18.60
N MET A 133 7.16 2.23 -19.43
CA MET A 133 8.58 2.20 -19.03
C MET A 133 9.14 3.62 -18.92
N ASP A 134 8.47 4.52 -18.24
CA ASP A 134 8.99 5.84 -17.95
C ASP A 134 9.74 5.82 -16.63
N HIS A 135 11.07 5.91 -16.68
CA HIS A 135 11.94 5.86 -15.51
C HIS A 135 11.95 7.17 -14.70
N ILE A 136 11.35 8.22 -15.23
CA ILE A 136 11.35 9.58 -14.66
C ILE A 136 10.00 9.89 -14.01
N HIS A 137 8.90 9.30 -14.51
CA HIS A 137 7.58 9.44 -13.96
C HIS A 137 7.19 8.12 -13.31
N LEU A 138 7.47 7.97 -12.01
CA LEU A 138 6.84 6.93 -11.19
C LEU A 138 5.32 7.10 -11.36
N PRO A 139 4.54 6.03 -11.63
CA PRO A 139 3.10 6.16 -11.69
C PRO A 139 2.62 6.61 -10.30
N ASP A 140 2.38 7.89 -10.21
CA ASP A 140 1.61 8.48 -9.13
C ASP A 140 0.15 8.08 -9.42
N PRO A 141 -0.53 7.34 -8.53
CA PRO A 141 -1.95 7.02 -8.70
C PRO A 141 -2.78 8.26 -8.97
N ILE A 142 -2.42 9.40 -8.35
CA ILE A 142 -3.03 10.71 -8.60
C ILE A 142 -2.82 11.15 -10.05
N PHE A 143 -1.67 10.86 -10.65
CA PHE A 143 -1.40 11.23 -12.04
C PHE A 143 -2.22 10.38 -13.03
N GLU A 144 -2.41 9.09 -12.77
CA GLU A 144 -3.30 8.25 -13.59
C GLU A 144 -4.76 8.68 -13.45
N ASP A 145 -5.22 9.00 -12.25
CA ASP A 145 -6.55 9.54 -12.01
C ASP A 145 -6.76 10.90 -12.70
N ILE A 146 -5.75 11.78 -12.64
CA ILE A 146 -5.76 13.07 -13.36
C ILE A 146 -5.85 12.83 -14.88
N LYS A 147 -5.14 11.85 -15.41
CA LYS A 147 -5.16 11.54 -16.84
C LYS A 147 -6.51 11.02 -17.31
N VAL A 148 -7.15 10.16 -16.51
CA VAL A 148 -8.53 9.70 -16.75
C VAL A 148 -9.50 10.89 -16.73
N LEU A 149 -9.42 11.73 -15.69
CA LEU A 149 -10.25 12.93 -15.59
C LEU A 149 -10.03 13.92 -16.74
N GLN A 150 -8.80 14.06 -17.24
CA GLN A 150 -8.52 14.89 -18.40
C GLN A 150 -9.13 14.33 -19.69
N GLN A 151 -9.13 13.00 -19.87
CA GLN A 151 -9.79 12.36 -21.00
C GLN A 151 -11.30 12.55 -20.95
N GLU A 152 -11.93 12.30 -19.80
CA GLU A 152 -13.36 12.52 -19.60
C GLU A 152 -13.75 14.00 -19.82
N ASN A 153 -12.94 14.93 -19.33
CA ASN A 153 -13.19 16.36 -19.53
C ASN A 153 -13.10 16.76 -21.01
N THR A 154 -12.15 16.19 -21.74
CA THR A 154 -12.01 16.42 -23.19
C THR A 154 -13.24 15.88 -23.96
N GLU A 155 -13.70 14.68 -23.59
CA GLU A 155 -14.89 14.06 -24.19
C GLU A 155 -16.16 14.87 -23.90
N LEU A 156 -16.35 15.31 -22.66
CA LEU A 156 -17.46 16.19 -22.28
C LEU A 156 -17.40 17.52 -23.00
N THR A 157 -16.22 18.12 -23.17
CA THR A 157 -16.04 19.39 -23.91
C THR A 157 -16.46 19.22 -25.37
N ASN A 158 -16.03 18.14 -26.02
CA ASN A 158 -16.41 17.84 -27.39
C ASN A 158 -17.93 17.64 -27.53
N ARG A 159 -18.54 16.96 -26.59
CA ARG A 159 -19.99 16.75 -26.58
C ARG A 159 -20.79 18.04 -26.37
N VAL A 160 -20.30 18.94 -25.54
CA VAL A 160 -20.89 20.28 -25.34
C VAL A 160 -20.81 21.09 -26.65
N LEU A 161 -19.66 21.09 -27.34
CA LEU A 161 -19.51 21.79 -28.62
C LEU A 161 -20.44 21.24 -29.69
N GLU A 162 -20.63 19.93 -29.76
CA GLU A 162 -21.56 19.27 -30.68
C GLU A 162 -23.01 19.70 -30.39
N LEU A 163 -23.43 19.64 -29.13
CA LEU A 163 -24.79 20.06 -28.72
C LEU A 163 -25.05 21.56 -28.96
N GLU A 164 -24.03 22.41 -28.73
CA GLU A 164 -24.15 23.84 -29.08
C GLU A 164 -24.30 24.04 -30.60
N GLY A 165 -23.60 23.25 -31.39
CA GLY A 165 -23.74 23.25 -32.86
C GLY A 165 -25.16 22.87 -33.31
N GLU A 166 -25.71 21.80 -32.75
CA GLU A 166 -27.11 21.34 -33.01
C GLU A 166 -28.11 22.41 -32.62
N LEU A 167 -27.98 23.00 -31.42
CA LEU A 167 -28.83 24.06 -30.94
C LEU A 167 -28.83 25.29 -31.86
N ARG A 168 -27.63 25.68 -32.36
CA ARG A 168 -27.52 26.80 -33.31
C ARG A 168 -28.23 26.49 -34.63
N GLN A 169 -28.16 25.25 -35.10
CA GLN A 169 -28.86 24.82 -36.33
C GLN A 169 -30.37 24.82 -36.14
N MET A 170 -30.87 24.32 -35.01
CA MET A 170 -32.30 24.32 -34.71
C MET A 170 -32.88 25.72 -34.62
N ARG A 171 -32.19 26.63 -33.90
CA ARG A 171 -32.58 28.05 -33.84
C ARG A 171 -32.59 28.78 -35.20
N LYS A 172 -31.69 28.38 -36.11
CA LYS A 172 -31.68 28.90 -37.49
C LYS A 172 -32.90 28.41 -38.28
N LYS A 173 -33.28 27.12 -38.16
CA LYS A 173 -34.47 26.56 -38.81
C LYS A 173 -35.75 27.22 -38.33
N GLU A 174 -35.93 27.37 -37.03
CA GLU A 174 -37.10 28.05 -36.45
C GLU A 174 -37.26 29.50 -36.94
N ARG A 175 -36.14 30.25 -37.09
CA ARG A 175 -36.16 31.61 -37.64
C ARG A 175 -36.50 31.67 -39.13
N THR A 176 -36.28 30.59 -39.89
CA THR A 176 -36.56 30.53 -41.30
C THR A 176 -38.01 30.14 -41.55
N GLU A 177 -38.63 29.37 -40.68
CA GLU A 177 -40.02 28.93 -40.74
C GLU A 177 -41.04 30.02 -40.26
N GLN A 178 -40.54 31.03 -39.54
CA GLN A 178 -41.36 32.17 -39.05
C GLN A 178 -41.36 33.37 -40.02
N LYS A 179 -40.74 33.28 -41.19
CA LYS A 179 -40.74 34.30 -42.25
C LYS A 179 -41.54 33.84 -43.47
#